data_afba4f095dca402eeb7787ebdf4f9a7a
#
_entry.id   afba4f095dca402eeb7787ebdf4f9a7a
#
_cell.length_a   1.000
_cell.length_b   1.000
_cell.length_c   1.000
_cell.angle_alpha   90.00
_cell.angle_beta   90.00
_cell.angle_gamma   90.00
#
_symmetry.space_group_name_H-M   'P 1'
#
loop_
_entity.id
_entity.type
_entity.pdbx_description
1 polymer ?
#
loop_
_entity_poly.entity_id
_entity_poly.type
_entity_poly.pdbx_seq_one_letter_code
_entity_poly.pdbx_strand_id
1 'polypeptide(L)'
;MFIRNLISQLISTYEIDFGSFVKSRTEEVTTIRYAVITAMCDYFTDIEISKSTELCRSAVNKIRNHHRYRLVSCFQQYILQDCRKRLKSLLNE
;
A
#
# COMPACT_ATOMS: atom_id res chain seq x y z
N MET A 1 -1.29 -14.93 0.82
CA MET A 1 -0.39 -15.32 -0.28
C MET A 1 -0.56 -14.41 -1.48
N PHE A 2 -1.75 -14.42 -2.05
CA PHE A 2 -2.03 -13.61 -3.23
C PHE A 2 -1.80 -12.11 -2.99
N ILE A 3 -2.38 -11.58 -1.90
CA ILE A 3 -2.27 -10.15 -1.59
C ILE A 3 -0.82 -9.77 -1.30
N ARG A 4 -0.10 -10.62 -0.56
CA ARG A 4 1.30 -10.36 -0.26
C ARG A 4 2.14 -10.30 -1.53
N ASN A 5 1.86 -11.18 -2.49
CA ASN A 5 2.57 -11.18 -3.76
C ASN A 5 2.30 -9.91 -4.56
N LEU A 6 1.06 -9.44 -4.55
CA LEU A 6 0.71 -8.19 -5.22
C LEU A 6 1.47 -7.02 -4.62
N ILE A 7 1.50 -6.95 -3.28
CA ILE A 7 2.22 -5.89 -2.60
C ILE A 7 3.70 -5.94 -2.93
N SER A 8 4.29 -7.15 -2.90
CA SER A 8 5.71 -7.31 -3.22
C SER A 8 6.04 -6.81 -4.62
N GLN A 9 5.16 -7.07 -5.58
CA GLN A 9 5.37 -6.59 -6.93
C GLN A 9 5.27 -5.07 -7.02
N LEU A 10 4.34 -4.48 -6.28
CA LEU A 10 4.20 -3.03 -6.30
C LEU A 10 5.40 -2.33 -5.67
N ILE A 11 5.89 -2.84 -4.54
CA ILE A 11 6.99 -2.17 -3.84
C ILE A 11 8.35 -2.46 -4.44
N SER A 12 8.48 -3.50 -5.26
CA SER A 12 9.78 -3.81 -5.86
C SER A 12 10.29 -2.67 -6.74
N THR A 13 9.39 -1.92 -7.36
CA THR A 13 9.75 -0.76 -8.16
C THR A 13 10.46 0.31 -7.34
N TYR A 14 10.16 0.38 -6.06
CA TYR A 14 10.76 1.36 -5.15
C TYR A 14 11.93 0.78 -4.39
N GLU A 15 12.32 -0.46 -4.72
CA GLU A 15 13.46 -1.14 -4.10
C GLU A 15 13.29 -1.30 -2.59
N ILE A 16 12.07 -1.61 -2.17
CA ILE A 16 11.74 -1.84 -0.76
C ILE A 16 11.36 -3.29 -0.59
N ASP A 17 11.97 -3.97 0.40
CA ASP A 17 11.59 -5.34 0.70
C ASP A 17 10.34 -5.33 1.58
N PHE A 18 9.67 -6.48 1.66
CA PHE A 18 8.41 -6.58 2.37
C PHE A 18 8.56 -6.27 3.87
N GLY A 19 9.64 -6.72 4.47
CA GLY A 19 9.88 -6.44 5.90
C GLY A 19 9.98 -4.95 6.19
N SER A 20 10.74 -4.23 5.36
CA SER A 20 10.85 -2.78 5.50
C SER A 20 9.52 -2.09 5.23
N PHE A 21 8.77 -2.58 4.24
CA PHE A 21 7.46 -2.04 3.93
C PHE A 21 6.54 -2.05 5.14
N VAL A 22 6.57 -3.13 5.90
CA VAL A 22 5.70 -3.28 7.07
C VAL A 22 6.23 -2.51 8.28
N LYS A 23 7.54 -2.49 8.49
CA LYS A 23 8.12 -2.04 9.75
C LYS A 23 8.83 -0.69 9.74
N SER A 24 9.30 -0.25 8.58
CA SER A 24 10.10 0.97 8.54
C SER A 24 9.26 2.20 8.91
N ARG A 25 9.90 3.15 9.58
CA ARG A 25 9.24 4.39 10.00
C ARG A 25 9.78 5.61 9.27
N THR A 26 10.61 5.40 8.24
CA THR A 26 11.08 6.53 7.47
C THR A 26 9.91 7.16 6.71
N GLU A 27 10.02 8.43 6.43
CA GLU A 27 8.97 9.16 5.71
C GLU A 27 8.72 8.54 4.34
N GLU A 28 9.79 8.19 3.67
CA GLU A 28 9.72 7.61 2.34
C GLU A 28 8.92 6.31 2.30
N VAL A 29 9.28 5.37 3.18
CA VAL A 29 8.60 4.08 3.21
C VAL A 29 7.16 4.24 3.73
N THR A 30 6.95 5.14 4.68
CA THR A 30 5.61 5.40 5.20
C THR A 30 4.70 5.91 4.09
N THR A 31 5.20 6.80 3.24
CA THR A 31 4.42 7.31 2.11
C THR A 31 4.05 6.17 1.16
N ILE A 32 5.01 5.31 0.84
CA ILE A 32 4.76 4.19 -0.05
C ILE A 32 3.78 3.20 0.58
N ARG A 33 3.92 2.94 1.88
CA ARG A 33 2.98 2.08 2.59
C ARG A 33 1.55 2.62 2.48
N TYR A 34 1.36 3.90 2.72
CA TYR A 34 0.04 4.52 2.61
C TYR A 34 -0.52 4.38 1.20
N ALA A 35 0.31 4.63 0.19
CA ALA A 35 -0.14 4.56 -1.20
C ALA A 35 -0.52 3.14 -1.59
N VAL A 36 0.31 2.16 -1.24
CA VAL A 36 0.05 0.76 -1.60
C VAL A 36 -1.18 0.24 -0.87
N ILE A 37 -1.28 0.48 0.43
CA ILE A 37 -2.43 -0.01 1.20
C ILE A 37 -3.71 0.66 0.72
N THR A 38 -3.67 1.95 0.41
CA THR A 38 -4.84 2.66 -0.12
C THR A 38 -5.30 2.03 -1.44
N ALA A 39 -4.36 1.71 -2.32
CA ALA A 39 -4.70 1.06 -3.58
C ALA A 39 -5.31 -0.32 -3.34
N MET A 40 -4.74 -1.08 -2.39
CA MET A 40 -5.26 -2.40 -2.06
C MET A 40 -6.67 -2.33 -1.49
N CYS A 41 -6.99 -1.25 -0.78
CA CYS A 41 -8.33 -1.06 -0.20
C CYS A 41 -9.42 -0.93 -1.26
N ASP A 42 -9.06 -0.63 -2.50
CA ASP A 42 -10.04 -0.57 -3.58
C ASP A 42 -10.55 -1.96 -3.94
N TYR A 43 -9.82 -3.02 -3.58
CA TYR A 43 -10.16 -4.39 -3.98
C TYR A 43 -10.30 -5.37 -2.83
N PHE A 44 -9.73 -5.07 -1.66
CA PHE A 44 -9.69 -6.02 -0.55
C PHE A 44 -10.15 -5.37 0.74
N THR A 45 -10.61 -6.21 1.68
CA THR A 45 -11.07 -5.73 2.98
C THR A 45 -9.91 -5.49 3.92
N ASP A 46 -10.17 -4.75 4.99
CA ASP A 46 -9.16 -4.49 6.03
C ASP A 46 -8.64 -5.79 6.62
N ILE A 47 -9.52 -6.78 6.82
CA ILE A 47 -9.12 -8.05 7.40
C ILE A 47 -8.19 -8.81 6.47
N GLU A 48 -8.50 -8.83 5.18
CA GLU A 48 -7.67 -9.52 4.21
C GLU A 48 -6.28 -8.89 4.12
N ILE A 49 -6.22 -7.56 4.11
CA ILE A 49 -4.95 -6.85 4.03
C ILE A 49 -4.17 -7.06 5.32
N SER A 50 -4.83 -6.99 6.45
CA SER A 50 -4.19 -7.19 7.75
C SER A 50 -3.54 -8.56 7.85
N LYS A 51 -4.25 -9.60 7.44
CA LYS A 51 -3.70 -10.96 7.49
C LYS A 51 -2.50 -11.14 6.58
N SER A 52 -2.46 -10.42 5.49
CA SER A 52 -1.39 -10.58 4.49
C SER A 52 -0.16 -9.74 4.81
N THR A 53 -0.30 -8.67 5.59
CA THR A 53 0.79 -7.73 5.82
C THR A 53 1.32 -7.74 7.24
N GLU A 54 0.66 -8.43 8.15
CA GLU A 54 0.98 -8.40 9.59
C GLU A 54 0.74 -7.03 10.22
N LEU A 55 0.16 -6.10 9.50
CA LEU A 55 -0.30 -4.86 10.08
C LEU A 55 -1.60 -5.14 10.82
N CYS A 56 -1.82 -4.48 11.95
CA CYS A 56 -3.05 -4.71 12.66
C CYS A 56 -4.22 -4.08 11.87
N ARG A 57 -5.40 -4.61 12.12
CA ARG A 57 -6.59 -4.16 11.39
C ARG A 57 -6.85 -2.66 11.58
N SER A 58 -6.61 -2.15 12.79
CA SER A 58 -6.81 -0.72 13.04
C SER A 58 -5.82 0.13 12.27
N ALA A 59 -4.60 -0.36 12.04
CA ALA A 59 -3.63 0.37 11.23
C ALA A 59 -4.09 0.46 9.77
N VAL A 60 -4.61 -0.64 9.23
CA VAL A 60 -5.12 -0.66 7.86
C VAL A 60 -6.32 0.28 7.76
N ASN A 61 -7.22 0.23 8.74
CA ASN A 61 -8.40 1.09 8.77
C ASN A 61 -8.01 2.57 8.82
N LYS A 62 -6.99 2.90 9.60
CA LYS A 62 -6.51 4.26 9.69
C LYS A 62 -6.01 4.75 8.33
N ILE A 63 -5.25 3.92 7.64
CA ILE A 63 -4.75 4.28 6.32
C ILE A 63 -5.91 4.49 5.35
N ARG A 64 -6.90 3.59 5.36
CA ARG A 64 -8.06 3.72 4.49
C ARG A 64 -8.79 5.04 4.69
N ASN A 65 -8.93 5.47 5.94
CA ASN A 65 -9.73 6.64 6.26
C ASN A 65 -8.96 7.96 6.26
N HIS A 66 -7.63 7.90 6.39
CA HIS A 66 -6.82 9.11 6.56
C HIS A 66 -5.82 9.37 5.44
N HIS A 67 -5.78 8.53 4.40
CA HIS A 67 -4.79 8.70 3.34
C HIS A 67 -4.87 10.06 2.66
N ARG A 68 -6.06 10.62 2.54
CA ARG A 68 -6.22 11.90 1.85
C ARG A 68 -5.59 13.06 2.61
N TYR A 69 -5.36 12.87 3.89
CA TYR A 69 -4.67 13.89 4.70
C TYR A 69 -3.18 13.66 4.75
N ARG A 70 -2.74 12.48 4.39
CA ARG A 70 -1.33 12.08 4.43
C ARG A 70 -0.65 12.19 3.08
N LEU A 71 -1.37 11.85 2.02
CA LEU A 71 -0.84 11.85 0.66
C LEU A 71 -1.33 13.11 -0.07
N VAL A 72 -0.77 14.25 0.33
CA VAL A 72 -1.27 15.54 -0.16
C VAL A 72 -0.39 16.22 -1.21
N SER A 73 0.90 15.92 -1.26
CA SER A 73 1.79 16.56 -2.24
C SER A 73 1.56 15.95 -3.63
N CYS A 74 1.98 16.68 -4.66
CA CYS A 74 1.86 16.17 -6.02
C CYS A 74 2.62 14.86 -6.20
N PHE A 75 3.81 14.77 -5.60
CA PHE A 75 4.60 13.55 -5.67
C PHE A 75 3.91 12.38 -4.99
N GLN A 76 3.32 12.62 -3.82
CA GLN A 76 2.61 11.57 -3.08
C GLN A 76 1.37 11.11 -3.85
N GLN A 77 0.65 12.05 -4.45
CA GLN A 77 -0.50 11.72 -5.28
C GLN A 77 -0.08 10.90 -6.51
N TYR A 78 1.07 11.24 -7.08
CA TYR A 78 1.59 10.49 -8.20
C TYR A 78 1.88 9.03 -7.81
N ILE A 79 2.49 8.83 -6.65
CA ILE A 79 2.78 7.48 -6.18
C ILE A 79 1.48 6.68 -6.00
N LEU A 80 0.47 7.31 -5.41
CA LEU A 80 -0.82 6.65 -5.23
C LEU A 80 -1.45 6.25 -6.56
N GLN A 81 -1.46 7.17 -7.53
CA GLN A 81 -2.03 6.87 -8.82
C GLN A 81 -1.25 5.77 -9.55
N ASP A 82 0.07 5.81 -9.44
CA ASP A 82 0.91 4.78 -10.04
C ASP A 82 0.60 3.41 -9.43
N CYS A 83 0.47 3.33 -8.11
CA CYS A 83 0.14 2.09 -7.44
C CYS A 83 -1.23 1.56 -7.88
N ARG A 84 -2.20 2.44 -7.97
CA ARG A 84 -3.55 2.04 -8.41
C ARG A 84 -3.55 1.53 -9.84
N LYS A 85 -2.82 2.21 -10.72
CA LYS A 85 -2.76 1.82 -12.11
C LYS A 85 -2.10 0.46 -12.28
N ARG A 86 -0.99 0.25 -11.58
CA ARG A 86 -0.25 -1.00 -11.69
C ARG A 86 -1.01 -2.16 -11.04
N LEU A 87 -1.67 -1.90 -9.93
CA LEU A 87 -2.48 -2.94 -9.29
C LEU A 87 -3.64 -3.36 -10.18
N LYS A 88 -4.29 -2.39 -10.81
CA LYS A 88 -5.37 -2.68 -11.75
C LYS A 88 -4.87 -3.57 -12.88
N SER A 89 -3.70 -3.26 -13.41
CA SER A 89 -3.11 -4.05 -14.48
C SER A 89 -2.81 -5.48 -14.01
N LEU A 90 -2.27 -5.64 -12.82
CA LEU A 90 -1.97 -6.95 -12.27
C LEU A 90 -3.23 -7.80 -12.07
N LEU A 91 -4.33 -7.16 -11.67
CA LEU A 91 -5.57 -7.87 -11.38
C LEU A 91 -6.39 -8.18 -12.62
N ASN A 92 -6.21 -7.42 -13.68
CA ASN A 92 -6.98 -7.60 -14.91
C ASN A 92 -6.24 -8.42 -15.95
N GLU A 93 -5.09 -8.95 -15.58
CA GLU A 93 -4.38 -9.85 -16.47
C GLU A 93 -4.98 -11.23 -16.47
#